data_86ef20adbce639023006fc218e8ec625
#
_entry.id   86ef20adbce639023006fc218e8ec625
#
_cell.length_a   1.000
_cell.length_b   1.000
_cell.length_c   1.000
_cell.angle_alpha   90.00
_cell.angle_beta   90.00
_cell.angle_gamma   90.00
#
_symmetry.space_group_name_H-M   'P 1'
#
loop_
_entity.id
_entity.type
_entity.pdbx_description
1 polymer ?
#
loop_
_entity_poly.entity_id
_entity_poly.type
_entity_poly.pdbx_seq_one_letter_code
_entity_poly.pdbx_strand_id
1 'polypeptide(L)'
;MSVPASSERFIAKARGLPVDEVMLDLEDSVAPDAKAGARELAVAALKAGDWDGKLVAVRVNDVTTAWAYQDVIAVVEGAPGAVDTLILPKVSEPGAVVWLDVLLGQLERSVGLPPGGIGIEAQIEDAAGLAAVEAIAASSSRLVSLVFGPADFMASIGMRSLTVGGQPEGYAFDAHHYPLMRMLVAAKSRGLQAIDGPYAKIGDTDGLRAAATSTAALGYDGKWVLHPGQVAVINDAFTPAADDYARAVRILDAYERATSVDRRGAVMLDGEMIDEASRKLALAIVAKGKAAGLLSLWGTIPCTRRRKLPRPG
;
A
#
# COMPACT_ATOMS: atom_id res chain seq x y z
N MET A 1 4.64 -4.68 -5.85
CA MET A 1 4.98 -6.00 -6.48
C MET A 1 5.70 -6.88 -5.49
N SER A 2 5.12 -8.04 -5.16
CA SER A 2 5.76 -9.02 -4.30
C SER A 2 6.69 -9.94 -5.09
N VAL A 3 7.87 -10.21 -4.53
CA VAL A 3 8.83 -11.17 -5.09
C VAL A 3 9.43 -12.02 -3.95
N PRO A 4 9.50 -13.35 -4.13
CA PRO A 4 10.20 -14.21 -3.17
C PRO A 4 11.66 -13.77 -3.03
N ALA A 5 12.10 -13.48 -1.82
CA ALA A 5 13.48 -13.08 -1.57
C ALA A 5 14.49 -14.23 -1.81
N SER A 6 14.00 -15.46 -1.95
CA SER A 6 14.81 -16.63 -2.33
C SER A 6 15.19 -16.69 -3.82
N SER A 7 14.78 -15.71 -4.66
CA SER A 7 14.99 -15.75 -6.11
C SER A 7 15.64 -14.47 -6.65
N GLU A 8 16.96 -14.50 -6.85
CA GLU A 8 17.71 -13.40 -7.48
C GLU A 8 17.11 -12.98 -8.82
N ARG A 9 16.65 -13.96 -9.63
CA ARG A 9 16.04 -13.70 -10.94
C ARG A 9 14.77 -12.86 -10.83
N PHE A 10 13.90 -13.13 -9.85
CA PHE A 10 12.68 -12.36 -9.66
C PHE A 10 12.96 -10.99 -9.08
N ILE A 11 13.92 -10.88 -8.18
CA ILE A 11 14.39 -9.60 -7.64
C ILE A 11 14.92 -8.70 -8.76
N ALA A 12 15.82 -9.24 -9.60
CA ALA A 12 16.37 -8.50 -10.74
C ALA A 12 15.29 -8.03 -11.71
N LYS A 13 14.31 -8.91 -12.02
CA LYS A 13 13.18 -8.56 -12.90
C LYS A 13 12.29 -7.46 -12.32
N ALA A 14 12.05 -7.45 -11.01
CA ALA A 14 11.19 -6.46 -10.37
C ALA A 14 11.75 -5.03 -10.46
N ARG A 15 13.06 -4.85 -10.52
CA ARG A 15 13.70 -3.53 -10.67
C ARG A 15 13.23 -2.77 -11.90
N GLY A 16 13.02 -3.47 -13.03
CA GLY A 16 12.60 -2.88 -14.30
C GLY A 16 11.08 -2.73 -14.48
N LEU A 17 10.25 -3.17 -13.51
CA LEU A 17 8.80 -3.07 -13.65
C LEU A 17 8.29 -1.68 -13.28
N PRO A 18 7.23 -1.17 -13.93
CA PRO A 18 6.61 0.11 -13.61
C PRO A 18 5.68 -0.01 -12.39
N VAL A 19 6.25 -0.32 -11.23
CA VAL A 19 5.57 -0.42 -9.93
C VAL A 19 6.09 0.65 -9.00
N ASP A 20 5.27 1.08 -8.05
CA ASP A 20 5.65 2.10 -7.07
C ASP A 20 6.47 1.52 -5.91
N GLU A 21 6.23 0.23 -5.60
CA GLU A 21 6.91 -0.47 -4.53
C GLU A 21 7.28 -1.89 -4.94
N VAL A 22 8.47 -2.33 -4.53
CA VAL A 22 8.91 -3.71 -4.58
C VAL A 22 9.01 -4.26 -3.17
N MET A 23 8.27 -5.33 -2.90
CA MET A 23 8.31 -6.07 -1.64
C MET A 23 9.16 -7.31 -1.80
N LEU A 24 10.26 -7.39 -1.06
CA LEU A 24 11.06 -8.61 -0.90
C LEU A 24 10.42 -9.47 0.18
N ASP A 25 9.92 -10.63 -0.20
CA ASP A 25 9.15 -11.48 0.71
C ASP A 25 10.02 -12.55 1.36
N LEU A 26 10.09 -12.54 2.69
CA LEU A 26 10.75 -13.56 3.53
C LEU A 26 9.75 -14.53 4.18
N GLU A 27 8.45 -14.30 4.00
CA GLU A 27 7.38 -15.05 4.66
C GLU A 27 6.87 -16.20 3.78
N ASP A 28 5.61 -16.26 3.45
CA ASP A 28 4.92 -17.40 2.86
C ASP A 28 5.48 -17.89 1.51
N SER A 29 6.10 -17.00 0.72
CA SER A 29 6.72 -17.39 -0.55
C SER A 29 8.08 -18.08 -0.41
N VAL A 30 8.58 -18.25 0.82
CA VAL A 30 9.89 -18.84 1.12
C VAL A 30 9.72 -20.05 2.03
N ALA A 31 10.19 -21.21 1.57
CA ALA A 31 10.17 -22.44 2.37
C ALA A 31 10.98 -22.31 3.67
N PRO A 32 10.59 -23.02 4.76
CA PRO A 32 11.26 -22.89 6.06
C PRO A 32 12.77 -23.10 6.04
N ASP A 33 13.25 -24.06 5.27
CA ASP A 33 14.68 -24.38 5.12
C ASP A 33 15.45 -23.36 4.26
N ALA A 34 14.74 -22.58 3.45
CA ALA A 34 15.31 -21.52 2.60
C ALA A 34 15.35 -20.13 3.28
N LYS A 35 14.73 -19.97 4.46
CA LYS A 35 14.58 -18.64 5.13
C LYS A 35 15.92 -17.93 5.36
N ALA A 36 16.94 -18.64 5.82
CA ALA A 36 18.25 -18.06 6.08
C ALA A 36 18.91 -17.50 4.79
N GLY A 37 18.92 -18.32 3.72
CA GLY A 37 19.48 -17.89 2.43
C GLY A 37 18.67 -16.76 1.76
N ALA A 38 17.34 -16.79 1.89
CA ALA A 38 16.48 -15.71 1.39
C ALA A 38 16.78 -14.38 2.09
N ARG A 39 17.04 -14.40 3.40
CA ARG A 39 17.44 -13.21 4.16
C ARG A 39 18.76 -12.62 3.64
N GLU A 40 19.76 -13.47 3.38
CA GLU A 40 21.04 -13.04 2.81
C GLU A 40 20.85 -12.39 1.41
N LEU A 41 20.02 -13.01 0.57
CA LEU A 41 19.70 -12.48 -0.76
C LEU A 41 18.95 -11.14 -0.68
N ALA A 42 18.00 -11.01 0.24
CA ALA A 42 17.29 -9.74 0.46
C ALA A 42 18.26 -8.63 0.86
N VAL A 43 19.17 -8.90 1.81
CA VAL A 43 20.20 -7.94 2.23
C VAL A 43 21.14 -7.58 1.07
N ALA A 44 21.57 -8.56 0.28
CA ALA A 44 22.40 -8.32 -0.89
C ALA A 44 21.69 -7.45 -1.93
N ALA A 45 20.40 -7.70 -2.17
CA ALA A 45 19.58 -6.93 -3.09
C ALA A 45 19.38 -5.48 -2.63
N LEU A 46 19.18 -5.26 -1.33
CA LEU A 46 19.07 -3.93 -0.72
C LEU A 46 20.38 -3.15 -0.86
N LYS A 47 21.53 -3.77 -0.57
CA LYS A 47 22.88 -3.17 -0.73
C LYS A 47 23.18 -2.79 -2.17
N ALA A 48 22.79 -3.63 -3.11
CA ALA A 48 23.01 -3.36 -4.53
C ALA A 48 22.27 -2.10 -5.02
N GLY A 49 21.16 -1.72 -4.36
CA GLY A 49 20.38 -0.55 -4.74
C GLY A 49 19.75 -0.69 -6.12
N ASP A 50 19.70 0.43 -6.87
CA ASP A 50 19.18 0.49 -8.25
C ASP A 50 17.66 0.16 -8.34
N TRP A 51 16.90 0.78 -7.46
CA TRP A 51 15.45 0.60 -7.43
C TRP A 51 14.67 1.64 -8.23
N ASP A 52 15.39 2.52 -8.97
CA ASP A 52 14.80 3.50 -9.90
C ASP A 52 13.69 4.37 -9.25
N GLY A 53 13.94 4.82 -8.03
CA GLY A 53 13.01 5.67 -7.27
C GLY A 53 11.78 4.94 -6.71
N LYS A 54 11.71 3.62 -6.80
CA LYS A 54 10.69 2.80 -6.15
C LYS A 54 10.91 2.74 -4.64
N LEU A 55 9.83 2.57 -3.89
CA LEU A 55 9.91 2.15 -2.50
C LEU A 55 10.35 0.69 -2.44
N VAL A 56 11.15 0.37 -1.44
CA VAL A 56 11.57 -1.01 -1.17
C VAL A 56 11.09 -1.43 0.20
N ALA A 57 10.19 -2.41 0.20
CA ALA A 57 9.67 -3.05 1.40
C ALA A 57 10.30 -4.43 1.60
N VAL A 58 10.36 -4.88 2.83
CA VAL A 58 10.65 -6.27 3.16
C VAL A 58 9.51 -6.82 4.02
N ARG A 59 8.83 -7.87 3.53
CA ARG A 59 7.88 -8.59 4.37
C ARG A 59 8.65 -9.60 5.22
N VAL A 60 8.66 -9.35 6.52
CA VAL A 60 9.30 -10.23 7.51
C VAL A 60 8.39 -11.40 7.86
N ASN A 61 8.89 -12.39 8.56
CA ASN A 61 8.06 -13.47 9.08
C ASN A 61 7.15 -13.00 10.23
N ASP A 62 6.08 -13.75 10.49
CA ASP A 62 5.16 -13.52 11.60
C ASP A 62 5.91 -13.45 12.95
N VAL A 63 5.54 -12.49 13.79
CA VAL A 63 6.15 -12.24 15.11
C VAL A 63 6.11 -13.44 16.07
N THR A 64 5.21 -14.38 15.86
CA THR A 64 5.11 -15.60 16.66
C THR A 64 6.15 -16.64 16.26
N THR A 65 6.88 -16.43 15.15
CA THR A 65 7.90 -17.35 14.66
C THR A 65 9.28 -17.04 15.21
N ALA A 66 10.19 -18.00 15.14
CA ALA A 66 11.59 -17.80 15.52
C ALA A 66 12.39 -16.97 14.49
N TRP A 67 11.78 -16.61 13.35
CA TRP A 67 12.47 -15.91 12.26
C TRP A 67 12.27 -14.38 12.28
N ALA A 68 11.16 -13.90 12.80
CA ALA A 68 10.77 -12.49 12.70
C ALA A 68 11.87 -11.50 13.16
N TYR A 69 12.37 -11.68 14.38
CA TYR A 69 13.41 -10.80 14.92
C TYR A 69 14.72 -10.89 14.13
N GLN A 70 15.07 -12.09 13.63
CA GLN A 70 16.27 -12.30 12.82
C GLN A 70 16.17 -11.58 11.47
N ASP A 71 14.99 -11.57 10.85
CA ASP A 71 14.73 -10.86 9.60
C ASP A 71 14.93 -9.36 9.78
N VAL A 72 14.31 -8.81 10.83
CA VAL A 72 14.40 -7.36 11.14
C VAL A 72 15.85 -6.94 11.39
N ILE A 73 16.57 -7.68 12.24
CA ILE A 73 17.97 -7.39 12.56
C ILE A 73 18.82 -7.47 11.28
N ALA A 74 18.73 -8.57 10.54
CA ALA A 74 19.55 -8.78 9.36
C ALA A 74 19.31 -7.71 8.28
N VAL A 75 18.06 -7.32 8.04
CA VAL A 75 17.72 -6.30 7.05
C VAL A 75 18.24 -4.93 7.47
N VAL A 76 18.02 -4.51 8.72
CA VAL A 76 18.40 -3.17 9.19
C VAL A 76 19.90 -3.04 9.36
N GLU A 77 20.56 -4.01 10.00
CA GLU A 77 22.03 -3.98 10.20
C GLU A 77 22.79 -4.34 8.93
N GLY A 78 22.24 -5.28 8.14
CA GLY A 78 22.88 -5.72 6.92
C GLY A 78 22.85 -4.69 5.79
N ALA A 79 21.82 -3.84 5.71
CA ALA A 79 21.69 -2.82 4.67
C ALA A 79 21.13 -1.50 5.24
N PRO A 80 21.89 -0.78 6.08
CA PRO A 80 21.43 0.41 6.76
C PRO A 80 20.92 1.48 5.79
N GLY A 81 19.67 1.93 5.99
CA GLY A 81 19.05 2.99 5.19
C GLY A 81 18.61 2.59 3.78
N ALA A 82 18.70 1.30 3.41
CA ALA A 82 18.34 0.80 2.09
C ALA A 82 16.91 0.27 2.01
N VAL A 83 16.22 0.08 3.13
CA VAL A 83 14.80 -0.31 3.19
C VAL A 83 13.94 0.88 3.60
N ASP A 84 12.83 1.08 2.92
CA ASP A 84 11.88 2.16 3.23
C ASP A 84 10.86 1.71 4.28
N THR A 85 10.31 0.48 4.15
CA THR A 85 9.29 -0.07 5.05
C THR A 85 9.54 -1.54 5.38
N LEU A 86 9.07 -1.97 6.55
CA LEU A 86 8.90 -3.38 6.86
C LEU A 86 7.41 -3.72 6.88
N ILE A 87 7.04 -4.77 6.15
CA ILE A 87 5.68 -5.30 6.16
C ILE A 87 5.59 -6.38 7.22
N LEU A 88 4.73 -6.16 8.19
CA LEU A 88 4.45 -7.09 9.28
C LEU A 88 3.22 -7.93 8.92
N PRO A 89 3.36 -9.24 8.66
CA PRO A 89 2.24 -10.10 8.34
C PRO A 89 1.45 -10.48 9.60
N LYS A 90 0.24 -10.97 9.42
CA LYS A 90 -0.61 -11.62 10.45
C LYS A 90 -0.80 -10.77 11.71
N VAL A 91 -1.01 -9.45 11.51
CA VAL A 91 -1.20 -8.52 12.61
C VAL A 91 -2.60 -8.67 13.18
N SER A 92 -2.72 -9.39 14.29
CA SER A 92 -3.98 -9.66 14.99
C SER A 92 -4.24 -8.71 16.15
N GLU A 93 -3.22 -7.97 16.60
CA GLU A 93 -3.30 -7.04 17.73
C GLU A 93 -2.27 -5.90 17.64
N PRO A 94 -2.49 -4.78 18.34
CA PRO A 94 -1.55 -3.63 18.35
C PRO A 94 -0.16 -3.97 18.86
N GLY A 95 -0.04 -4.97 19.76
CA GLY A 95 1.22 -5.37 20.39
C GLY A 95 2.29 -5.78 19.38
N ALA A 96 1.90 -6.41 18.27
CA ALA A 96 2.82 -6.80 17.21
C ALA A 96 3.50 -5.58 16.54
N VAL A 97 2.73 -4.54 16.28
CA VAL A 97 3.25 -3.28 15.68
C VAL A 97 4.14 -2.54 16.68
N VAL A 98 3.74 -2.48 17.95
CA VAL A 98 4.54 -1.83 19.02
C VAL A 98 5.87 -2.57 19.21
N TRP A 99 5.87 -3.90 19.18
CA TRP A 99 7.09 -4.70 19.23
C TRP A 99 8.07 -4.32 18.11
N LEU A 100 7.57 -4.25 16.86
CA LEU A 100 8.41 -3.89 15.71
C LEU A 100 8.91 -2.45 15.81
N ASP A 101 8.08 -1.50 16.23
CA ASP A 101 8.48 -0.10 16.41
C ASP A 101 9.63 0.05 17.41
N VAL A 102 9.53 -0.62 18.57
CA VAL A 102 10.58 -0.61 19.60
C VAL A 102 11.87 -1.22 19.07
N LEU A 103 11.80 -2.37 18.39
CA LEU A 103 12.98 -3.04 17.82
C LEU A 103 13.63 -2.18 16.74
N LEU A 104 12.86 -1.60 15.83
CA LEU A 104 13.36 -0.68 14.81
C LEU A 104 14.06 0.54 15.43
N GLY A 105 13.48 1.13 16.47
CA GLY A 105 14.10 2.26 17.17
C GLY A 105 15.44 1.93 17.82
N GLN A 106 15.63 0.69 18.28
CA GLN A 106 16.92 0.22 18.82
C GLN A 106 17.94 0.02 17.69
N LEU A 107 17.55 -0.67 16.62
CA LEU A 107 18.40 -0.99 15.49
C LEU A 107 18.83 0.28 14.73
N GLU A 108 17.92 1.20 14.47
CA GLU A 108 18.26 2.48 13.82
C GLU A 108 19.36 3.22 14.59
N ARG A 109 19.26 3.27 15.94
CA ARG A 109 20.32 3.88 16.76
C ARG A 109 21.63 3.11 16.67
N SER A 110 21.59 1.76 16.68
CA SER A 110 22.81 0.93 16.64
C SER A 110 23.60 1.12 15.35
N VAL A 111 22.90 1.38 14.23
CA VAL A 111 23.53 1.59 12.92
C VAL A 111 23.68 3.08 12.55
N GLY A 112 23.41 4.00 13.47
CA GLY A 112 23.58 5.44 13.26
C GLY A 112 22.50 6.10 12.39
N LEU A 113 21.33 5.47 12.22
CA LEU A 113 20.19 6.05 11.52
C LEU A 113 19.33 6.87 12.48
N PRO A 114 18.64 7.92 11.99
CA PRO A 114 17.68 8.65 12.80
C PRO A 114 16.49 7.75 13.11
N PRO A 115 16.05 7.66 14.38
CA PRO A 115 14.88 6.89 14.75
C PRO A 115 13.62 7.33 13.99
N GLY A 116 12.80 6.37 13.59
CA GLY A 116 11.60 6.62 12.80
C GLY A 116 11.87 6.70 11.29
N GLY A 117 13.05 6.31 10.84
CA GLY A 117 13.44 6.30 9.43
C GLY A 117 12.74 5.23 8.61
N ILE A 118 12.53 4.07 9.19
CA ILE A 118 11.90 2.90 8.55
C ILE A 118 10.42 2.90 8.91
N GLY A 119 9.55 2.87 7.91
CA GLY A 119 8.09 2.75 8.08
C GLY A 119 7.65 1.32 8.40
N ILE A 120 6.41 1.18 8.89
CA ILE A 120 5.76 -0.11 9.11
C ILE A 120 4.50 -0.19 8.26
N GLU A 121 4.29 -1.30 7.60
CA GLU A 121 3.04 -1.68 6.95
C GLU A 121 2.43 -2.86 7.68
N ALA A 122 1.19 -2.74 8.15
CA ALA A 122 0.54 -3.80 8.89
C ALA A 122 -0.41 -4.58 7.97
N GLN A 123 -0.16 -5.88 7.81
CA GLN A 123 -1.02 -6.76 7.03
C GLN A 123 -2.15 -7.31 7.91
N ILE A 124 -3.38 -6.97 7.54
CA ILE A 124 -4.62 -7.39 8.20
C ILE A 124 -5.20 -8.56 7.42
N GLU A 125 -5.10 -9.75 7.99
CA GLU A 125 -5.40 -10.98 7.26
C GLU A 125 -6.04 -12.08 8.11
N ASP A 126 -6.60 -11.69 9.25
CA ASP A 126 -7.47 -12.56 10.04
C ASP A 126 -8.62 -11.82 10.70
N ALA A 127 -9.56 -12.57 11.26
CA ALA A 127 -10.74 -12.02 11.91
C ALA A 127 -10.39 -11.19 13.15
N ALA A 128 -9.36 -11.55 13.90
CA ALA A 128 -8.92 -10.85 15.11
C ALA A 128 -8.28 -9.50 14.73
N GLY A 129 -7.40 -9.47 13.73
CA GLY A 129 -6.79 -8.26 13.20
C GLY A 129 -7.82 -7.29 12.66
N LEU A 130 -8.82 -7.79 11.90
CA LEU A 130 -9.92 -6.94 11.45
C LEU A 130 -10.76 -6.43 12.63
N ALA A 131 -11.00 -7.25 13.64
CA ALA A 131 -11.73 -6.82 14.85
C ALA A 131 -10.99 -5.72 15.62
N ALA A 132 -9.65 -5.72 15.58
CA ALA A 132 -8.78 -4.77 16.27
C ALA A 132 -8.22 -3.65 15.37
N VAL A 133 -8.65 -3.54 14.11
CA VAL A 133 -7.99 -2.73 13.07
C VAL A 133 -7.85 -1.25 13.42
N GLU A 134 -8.81 -0.65 14.12
CA GLU A 134 -8.74 0.74 14.55
C GLU A 134 -7.66 0.95 15.62
N ALA A 135 -7.51 -0.01 16.53
CA ALA A 135 -6.47 0.01 17.56
C ALA A 135 -5.08 -0.25 16.93
N ILE A 136 -5.00 -1.16 15.98
CA ILE A 136 -3.78 -1.41 15.19
C ILE A 136 -3.38 -0.14 14.44
N ALA A 137 -4.30 0.50 13.73
CA ALA A 137 -4.03 1.73 12.99
C ALA A 137 -3.51 2.89 13.87
N ALA A 138 -3.81 2.86 15.17
CA ALA A 138 -3.40 3.87 16.15
C ALA A 138 -2.12 3.52 16.93
N SER A 139 -1.53 2.35 16.71
CA SER A 139 -0.54 1.77 17.63
C SER A 139 0.88 2.30 17.47
N SER A 140 1.23 2.90 16.33
CA SER A 140 2.56 3.47 16.10
C SER A 140 2.51 4.63 15.10
N SER A 141 3.34 5.64 15.32
CA SER A 141 3.58 6.72 14.36
C SER A 141 4.42 6.28 13.14
N ARG A 142 5.00 5.08 13.18
CA ARG A 142 5.72 4.50 12.05
C ARG A 142 4.80 3.85 11.03
N LEU A 143 3.53 3.58 11.38
CA LEU A 143 2.59 3.01 10.43
C LEU A 143 2.41 3.96 9.25
N VAL A 144 2.57 3.43 8.05
CA VAL A 144 2.35 4.15 6.79
C VAL A 144 1.19 3.56 6.00
N SER A 145 0.90 2.28 6.17
CA SER A 145 -0.20 1.60 5.47
C SER A 145 -0.81 0.47 6.28
N LEU A 146 -2.08 0.16 5.94
CA LEU A 146 -2.71 -1.13 6.23
C LEU A 146 -2.84 -1.89 4.91
N VAL A 147 -2.43 -3.15 4.90
CA VAL A 147 -2.45 -4.03 3.72
C VAL A 147 -3.45 -5.16 3.97
N PHE A 148 -4.38 -5.39 3.04
CA PHE A 148 -5.33 -6.49 3.16
C PHE A 148 -4.72 -7.81 2.69
N GLY A 149 -4.80 -8.87 3.52
CA GLY A 149 -4.36 -10.23 3.18
C GLY A 149 -5.56 -11.16 2.93
N PRO A 150 -6.13 -11.22 1.71
CA PRO A 150 -7.38 -11.94 1.45
C PRO A 150 -7.28 -13.45 1.66
N ALA A 151 -6.11 -14.08 1.43
CA ALA A 151 -5.96 -15.52 1.53
C ALA A 151 -6.17 -16.04 2.95
N ASP A 152 -5.37 -15.53 3.88
CA ASP A 152 -5.47 -15.90 5.29
C ASP A 152 -6.75 -15.38 5.92
N PHE A 153 -7.24 -14.20 5.50
CA PHE A 153 -8.53 -13.68 5.94
C PHE A 153 -9.68 -14.62 5.59
N MET A 154 -9.76 -15.05 4.33
CA MET A 154 -10.78 -16.01 3.88
C MET A 154 -10.71 -17.31 4.68
N ALA A 155 -9.50 -17.83 4.94
CA ALA A 155 -9.29 -19.02 5.75
C ALA A 155 -9.73 -18.82 7.20
N SER A 156 -9.39 -17.68 7.81
CA SER A 156 -9.69 -17.37 9.21
C SER A 156 -11.19 -17.28 9.50
N ILE A 157 -12.00 -16.86 8.52
CA ILE A 157 -13.47 -16.79 8.65
C ILE A 157 -14.21 -17.99 8.04
N GLY A 158 -13.47 -18.99 7.50
CA GLY A 158 -14.06 -20.16 6.86
C GLY A 158 -14.83 -19.86 5.58
N MET A 159 -14.39 -18.87 4.79
CA MET A 159 -15.03 -18.51 3.53
C MET A 159 -14.99 -19.67 2.53
N ARG A 160 -16.12 -19.96 1.89
CA ARG A 160 -16.26 -21.07 0.94
C ARG A 160 -15.80 -20.70 -0.47
N SER A 161 -14.54 -20.30 -0.61
CA SER A 161 -13.89 -20.01 -1.89
C SER A 161 -12.43 -20.48 -1.84
N LEU A 162 -11.93 -21.02 -2.95
CA LEU A 162 -10.52 -21.40 -3.11
C LEU A 162 -9.75 -20.41 -3.99
N THR A 163 -10.41 -19.39 -4.54
CA THR A 163 -9.76 -18.36 -5.34
C THR A 163 -9.51 -17.13 -4.48
N VAL A 164 -8.25 -16.87 -4.16
CA VAL A 164 -7.83 -15.71 -3.37
C VAL A 164 -8.17 -14.42 -4.10
N GLY A 165 -8.91 -13.55 -3.41
CA GLY A 165 -9.43 -12.29 -3.95
C GLY A 165 -10.66 -12.44 -4.85
N GLY A 166 -11.17 -13.69 -5.03
CA GLY A 166 -12.40 -13.97 -5.77
C GLY A 166 -13.63 -13.99 -4.87
N GLN A 167 -14.80 -13.98 -5.48
CA GLN A 167 -16.10 -14.07 -4.78
C GLN A 167 -16.50 -15.52 -4.57
N PRO A 168 -17.09 -15.89 -3.40
CA PRO A 168 -17.62 -17.23 -3.17
C PRO A 168 -18.91 -17.46 -3.97
N GLU A 169 -19.05 -18.66 -4.51
CA GLU A 169 -20.29 -19.06 -5.18
C GLU A 169 -21.49 -19.07 -4.20
N GLY A 170 -22.65 -18.66 -4.70
CA GLY A 170 -23.89 -18.65 -3.94
C GLY A 170 -24.06 -17.49 -2.95
N TYR A 171 -23.09 -16.57 -2.90
CA TYR A 171 -23.23 -15.33 -2.14
C TYR A 171 -23.52 -14.15 -3.10
N ALA A 172 -24.65 -13.49 -2.92
CA ALA A 172 -25.16 -12.49 -3.87
C ALA A 172 -24.48 -11.11 -3.75
N PHE A 173 -23.66 -10.90 -2.71
CA PHE A 173 -23.03 -9.62 -2.42
C PHE A 173 -21.50 -9.75 -2.54
N ASP A 174 -20.79 -8.62 -2.48
CA ASP A 174 -19.35 -8.63 -2.38
C ASP A 174 -18.90 -9.09 -0.97
N ALA A 175 -18.33 -10.28 -0.91
CA ALA A 175 -17.91 -10.89 0.36
C ALA A 175 -16.72 -10.14 1.03
N HIS A 176 -15.97 -9.35 0.25
CA HIS A 176 -14.84 -8.57 0.75
C HIS A 176 -15.22 -7.12 1.09
N HIS A 177 -16.44 -6.67 0.76
CA HIS A 177 -16.83 -5.28 0.96
C HIS A 177 -16.70 -4.82 2.43
N TYR A 178 -17.21 -5.61 3.37
CA TYR A 178 -17.15 -5.22 4.79
C TYR A 178 -15.70 -5.11 5.32
N PRO A 179 -14.83 -6.13 5.18
CA PRO A 179 -13.45 -6.01 5.64
C PRO A 179 -12.70 -4.88 4.94
N LEU A 180 -12.87 -4.70 3.64
CA LEU A 180 -12.25 -3.62 2.89
C LEU A 180 -12.70 -2.25 3.38
N MET A 181 -14.01 -2.02 3.56
CA MET A 181 -14.52 -0.74 4.06
C MET A 181 -14.07 -0.46 5.49
N ARG A 182 -14.10 -1.45 6.37
CA ARG A 182 -13.68 -1.27 7.76
C ARG A 182 -12.18 -0.92 7.85
N MET A 183 -11.34 -1.64 7.10
CA MET A 183 -9.91 -1.36 7.03
C MET A 183 -9.62 0.02 6.41
N LEU A 184 -10.34 0.39 5.34
CA LEU A 184 -10.20 1.70 4.70
C LEU A 184 -10.50 2.83 5.69
N VAL A 185 -11.61 2.75 6.43
CA VAL A 185 -12.00 3.76 7.42
C VAL A 185 -10.95 3.86 8.53
N ALA A 186 -10.47 2.73 9.06
CA ALA A 186 -9.40 2.70 10.05
C ALA A 186 -8.13 3.38 9.55
N ALA A 187 -7.65 3.03 8.35
CA ALA A 187 -6.48 3.62 7.73
C ALA A 187 -6.63 5.14 7.54
N LYS A 188 -7.72 5.57 6.89
CA LYS A 188 -7.95 6.99 6.57
C LYS A 188 -8.17 7.84 7.82
N SER A 189 -8.71 7.29 8.91
CA SER A 189 -8.85 7.99 10.20
C SER A 189 -7.50 8.40 10.80
N ARG A 190 -6.42 7.76 10.37
CA ARG A 190 -5.03 7.99 10.84
C ARG A 190 -4.11 8.55 9.77
N GLY A 191 -4.64 8.88 8.59
CA GLY A 191 -3.83 9.37 7.47
C GLY A 191 -2.96 8.28 6.82
N LEU A 192 -3.24 7.00 7.07
CA LEU A 192 -2.53 5.88 6.49
C LEU A 192 -3.01 5.58 5.07
N GLN A 193 -2.16 4.95 4.29
CA GLN A 193 -2.58 4.33 3.03
C GLN A 193 -3.34 3.03 3.30
N ALA A 194 -4.32 2.73 2.43
CA ALA A 194 -5.02 1.45 2.40
C ALA A 194 -4.64 0.73 1.12
N ILE A 195 -4.02 -0.45 1.27
CA ILE A 195 -3.55 -1.27 0.16
C ILE A 195 -4.38 -2.54 0.09
N ASP A 196 -5.00 -2.77 -1.06
CA ASP A 196 -5.77 -3.99 -1.32
C ASP A 196 -4.83 -5.17 -1.59
N GLY A 197 -5.29 -6.36 -1.24
CA GLY A 197 -4.54 -7.60 -1.35
C GLY A 197 -4.43 -8.16 -2.76
N PRO A 198 -3.73 -9.29 -2.92
CA PRO A 198 -3.50 -9.90 -4.21
C PRO A 198 -4.75 -10.57 -4.80
N TYR A 199 -4.75 -10.70 -6.12
CA TYR A 199 -5.66 -11.53 -6.89
C TYR A 199 -4.88 -12.70 -7.50
N ALA A 200 -5.14 -13.92 -7.01
CA ALA A 200 -4.25 -15.05 -7.29
C ALA A 200 -4.48 -15.72 -8.65
N LYS A 201 -5.65 -15.53 -9.27
CA LYS A 201 -5.93 -16.13 -10.59
C LYS A 201 -5.27 -15.32 -11.71
N ILE A 202 -3.98 -15.55 -11.92
CA ILE A 202 -3.10 -14.73 -12.77
C ILE A 202 -3.63 -14.57 -14.22
N GLY A 203 -4.24 -15.61 -14.78
CA GLY A 203 -4.79 -15.58 -16.16
C GLY A 203 -6.14 -14.87 -16.28
N ASP A 204 -6.79 -14.50 -15.19
CA ASP A 204 -8.11 -13.86 -15.15
C ASP A 204 -7.97 -12.34 -15.11
N THR A 205 -7.68 -11.76 -16.25
CA THR A 205 -7.46 -10.31 -16.38
C THR A 205 -8.74 -9.50 -16.09
N ASP A 206 -9.91 -10.02 -16.47
CA ASP A 206 -11.18 -9.33 -16.30
C ASP A 206 -11.59 -9.34 -14.82
N GLY A 207 -11.46 -10.47 -14.13
CA GLY A 207 -11.70 -10.55 -12.69
C GLY A 207 -10.74 -9.67 -11.89
N LEU A 208 -9.44 -9.62 -12.26
CA LEU A 208 -8.47 -8.72 -11.67
C LEU A 208 -8.87 -7.24 -11.87
N ARG A 209 -9.26 -6.87 -13.09
CA ARG A 209 -9.70 -5.50 -13.42
C ARG A 209 -10.92 -5.11 -12.60
N ALA A 210 -11.93 -5.98 -12.53
CA ALA A 210 -13.14 -5.73 -11.75
C ALA A 210 -12.83 -5.51 -10.26
N ALA A 211 -12.01 -6.38 -9.67
CA ALA A 211 -11.59 -6.27 -8.28
C ALA A 211 -10.80 -4.96 -8.02
N ALA A 212 -9.81 -4.65 -8.88
CA ALA A 212 -8.99 -3.45 -8.74
C ALA A 212 -9.80 -2.16 -8.92
N THR A 213 -10.71 -2.11 -9.90
CA THR A 213 -11.58 -0.95 -10.12
C THR A 213 -12.53 -0.72 -8.94
N SER A 214 -13.09 -1.79 -8.36
CA SER A 214 -13.95 -1.71 -7.17
C SER A 214 -13.22 -1.08 -5.99
N THR A 215 -12.02 -1.55 -5.67
CA THR A 215 -11.26 -1.03 -4.52
C THR A 215 -10.69 0.37 -4.78
N ALA A 216 -10.27 0.68 -6.02
CA ALA A 216 -9.88 2.04 -6.40
C ALA A 216 -11.04 3.03 -6.24
N ALA A 217 -12.27 2.64 -6.64
CA ALA A 217 -13.49 3.45 -6.49
C ALA A 217 -13.87 3.68 -5.03
N LEU A 218 -13.63 2.70 -4.14
CA LEU A 218 -13.83 2.86 -2.69
C LEU A 218 -12.86 3.88 -2.06
N GLY A 219 -11.70 4.12 -2.66
CA GLY A 219 -10.70 5.06 -2.14
C GLY A 219 -9.40 4.42 -1.65
N TYR A 220 -9.17 3.16 -1.97
CA TYR A 220 -7.87 2.51 -1.77
C TYR A 220 -6.76 3.23 -2.53
N ASP A 221 -5.54 3.14 -2.04
CA ASP A 221 -4.38 3.82 -2.62
C ASP A 221 -3.59 2.94 -3.59
N GLY A 222 -3.74 1.61 -3.48
CA GLY A 222 -3.05 0.66 -4.34
C GLY A 222 -3.52 -0.78 -4.12
N LYS A 223 -2.89 -1.69 -4.85
CA LYS A 223 -3.17 -3.13 -4.78
C LYS A 223 -1.90 -3.95 -4.94
N TRP A 224 -1.83 -5.04 -4.20
CA TRP A 224 -0.72 -5.98 -4.24
C TRP A 224 -0.69 -6.76 -5.56
N VAL A 225 0.49 -6.83 -6.19
CA VAL A 225 0.75 -7.50 -7.46
C VAL A 225 1.61 -8.75 -7.23
N LEU A 226 1.17 -9.89 -7.74
CA LEU A 226 1.91 -11.17 -7.68
C LEU A 226 2.70 -11.48 -8.95
N HIS A 227 2.27 -10.95 -10.09
CA HIS A 227 2.86 -11.29 -11.39
C HIS A 227 3.02 -10.05 -12.27
N PRO A 228 4.12 -9.91 -13.03
CA PRO A 228 4.35 -8.77 -13.91
C PRO A 228 3.20 -8.45 -14.88
N GLY A 229 2.50 -9.50 -15.36
CA GLY A 229 1.34 -9.34 -16.25
C GLY A 229 0.13 -8.63 -15.61
N GLN A 230 0.10 -8.48 -14.27
CA GLN A 230 -0.97 -7.77 -13.56
C GLN A 230 -0.71 -6.27 -13.45
N VAL A 231 0.55 -5.84 -13.59
CA VAL A 231 0.98 -4.46 -13.31
C VAL A 231 0.21 -3.44 -14.13
N ALA A 232 0.14 -3.63 -15.44
CA ALA A 232 -0.55 -2.67 -16.32
C ALA A 232 -2.04 -2.52 -15.99
N VAL A 233 -2.71 -3.65 -15.71
CA VAL A 233 -4.14 -3.66 -15.36
C VAL A 233 -4.40 -2.90 -14.06
N ILE A 234 -3.55 -3.09 -13.05
CA ILE A 234 -3.68 -2.43 -11.75
C ILE A 234 -3.34 -0.95 -11.86
N ASN A 235 -2.25 -0.59 -12.53
CA ASN A 235 -1.90 0.81 -12.75
C ASN A 235 -3.03 1.56 -13.47
N ASP A 236 -3.63 0.93 -14.49
CA ASP A 236 -4.78 1.49 -15.22
C ASP A 236 -6.00 1.70 -14.29
N ALA A 237 -6.34 0.70 -13.48
CA ALA A 237 -7.48 0.78 -12.55
C ALA A 237 -7.32 1.85 -11.45
N PHE A 238 -6.09 2.10 -10.98
CA PHE A 238 -5.82 3.09 -9.92
C PHE A 238 -5.45 4.47 -10.46
N THR A 239 -5.26 4.62 -11.77
CA THR A 239 -5.07 5.92 -12.41
C THR A 239 -6.44 6.56 -12.67
N PRO A 240 -6.70 7.79 -12.23
CA PRO A 240 -7.95 8.48 -12.54
C PRO A 240 -8.18 8.59 -14.05
N ALA A 241 -9.42 8.44 -14.49
CA ALA A 241 -9.79 8.72 -15.87
C ALA A 241 -9.44 10.18 -16.24
N ALA A 242 -9.05 10.41 -17.49
CA ALA A 242 -8.66 11.76 -17.94
C ALA A 242 -9.77 12.79 -17.74
N ASP A 243 -11.02 12.41 -17.96
CA ASP A 243 -12.19 13.28 -17.78
C ASP A 243 -12.43 13.62 -16.30
N ASP A 244 -12.27 12.62 -15.40
CA ASP A 244 -12.38 12.84 -13.95
C ASP A 244 -11.27 13.76 -13.45
N TYR A 245 -10.04 13.57 -13.95
CA TYR A 245 -8.93 14.45 -13.63
C TYR A 245 -9.19 15.90 -14.13
N ALA A 246 -9.62 16.07 -15.38
CA ALA A 246 -9.94 17.37 -15.94
C ALA A 246 -11.09 18.07 -15.16
N ARG A 247 -12.12 17.29 -14.78
CA ARG A 247 -13.22 17.80 -13.95
C ARG A 247 -12.73 18.22 -12.57
N ALA A 248 -11.88 17.42 -11.93
CA ALA A 248 -11.30 17.76 -10.63
C ALA A 248 -10.49 19.05 -10.67
N VAL A 249 -9.71 19.30 -11.74
CA VAL A 249 -9.00 20.57 -11.94
C VAL A 249 -9.99 21.73 -12.04
N ARG A 250 -11.07 21.61 -12.84
CA ARG A 250 -12.10 22.66 -12.95
C ARG A 250 -12.79 22.95 -11.62
N ILE A 251 -13.05 21.93 -10.81
CA ILE A 251 -13.63 22.09 -9.46
C ILE A 251 -12.70 22.94 -8.59
N LEU A 252 -11.40 22.65 -8.58
CA LEU A 252 -10.43 23.41 -7.80
C LEU A 252 -10.37 24.87 -8.24
N ASP A 253 -10.31 25.13 -9.54
CA ASP A 253 -10.28 26.49 -10.10
C ASP A 253 -11.55 27.28 -9.79
N ALA A 254 -12.73 26.66 -9.92
CA ALA A 254 -14.00 27.30 -9.63
C ALA A 254 -14.15 27.64 -8.13
N TYR A 255 -13.76 26.71 -7.26
CA TYR A 255 -13.81 26.92 -5.82
C TYR A 255 -12.81 28.00 -5.35
N GLU A 256 -11.60 28.01 -5.89
CA GLU A 256 -10.59 29.02 -5.58
C GLU A 256 -11.09 30.42 -5.96
N ARG A 257 -11.68 30.60 -7.16
CA ARG A 257 -12.27 31.89 -7.57
C ARG A 257 -13.42 32.31 -6.66
N ALA A 258 -14.33 31.36 -6.34
CA ALA A 258 -15.47 31.66 -5.48
C ALA A 258 -15.03 32.13 -4.08
N THR A 259 -14.01 31.50 -3.51
CA THR A 259 -13.53 31.84 -2.16
C THR A 259 -12.63 33.06 -2.13
N SER A 260 -11.72 33.24 -3.09
CA SER A 260 -10.74 34.31 -3.11
C SER A 260 -11.29 35.62 -3.65
N VAL A 261 -12.16 35.59 -4.68
CA VAL A 261 -12.71 36.76 -5.35
C VAL A 261 -14.11 37.09 -4.85
N ASP A 262 -15.02 36.11 -4.91
CA ASP A 262 -16.44 36.34 -4.61
C ASP A 262 -16.75 36.22 -3.11
N ARG A 263 -15.80 35.73 -2.28
CA ARG A 263 -15.95 35.50 -0.84
C ARG A 263 -17.14 34.60 -0.50
N ARG A 264 -17.38 33.56 -1.34
CA ARG A 264 -18.45 32.59 -1.20
C ARG A 264 -17.86 31.22 -0.85
N GLY A 265 -18.49 30.50 0.09
CA GLY A 265 -18.08 29.14 0.50
C GLY A 265 -18.57 28.03 -0.44
N ALA A 266 -19.39 28.36 -1.44
CA ALA A 266 -19.92 27.41 -2.42
C ALA A 266 -20.16 28.11 -3.77
N VAL A 267 -20.11 27.34 -4.86
CA VAL A 267 -20.35 27.79 -6.23
C VAL A 267 -21.04 26.71 -7.05
N MET A 268 -21.83 27.11 -8.04
CA MET A 268 -22.40 26.18 -9.02
C MET A 268 -21.40 25.94 -10.16
N LEU A 269 -21.13 24.67 -10.47
CA LEU A 269 -20.32 24.23 -11.61
C LEU A 269 -21.04 23.06 -12.31
N ASP A 270 -21.28 23.18 -13.61
CA ASP A 270 -21.90 22.11 -14.43
C ASP A 270 -23.23 21.60 -13.83
N GLY A 271 -24.01 22.45 -13.13
CA GLY A 271 -25.28 22.09 -12.51
C GLY A 271 -25.17 21.46 -11.11
N GLU A 272 -23.97 21.31 -10.57
CA GLU A 272 -23.71 20.81 -9.22
C GLU A 272 -23.19 21.90 -8.29
N MET A 273 -23.55 21.82 -7.02
CA MET A 273 -23.02 22.68 -5.97
C MET A 273 -21.64 22.18 -5.52
N ILE A 274 -20.63 23.02 -5.68
CA ILE A 274 -19.25 22.77 -5.27
C ILE A 274 -18.95 23.53 -3.99
N ASP A 275 -18.46 22.82 -2.99
CA ASP A 275 -18.08 23.31 -1.68
C ASP A 275 -16.71 22.78 -1.22
N GLU A 276 -16.37 22.95 0.05
CA GLU A 276 -15.11 22.45 0.62
C GLU A 276 -14.99 20.92 0.56
N ALA A 277 -16.09 20.16 0.66
CA ALA A 277 -16.06 18.70 0.52
C ALA A 277 -15.71 18.31 -0.92
N SER A 278 -16.31 18.96 -1.90
CA SER A 278 -16.00 18.79 -3.33
C SER A 278 -14.53 19.12 -3.63
N ARG A 279 -14.01 20.20 -3.02
CA ARG A 279 -12.59 20.58 -3.15
C ARG A 279 -11.66 19.47 -2.63
N LYS A 280 -11.96 18.89 -1.47
CA LYS A 280 -11.15 17.80 -0.90
C LYS A 280 -11.14 16.56 -1.78
N LEU A 281 -12.30 16.18 -2.35
CA LEU A 281 -12.41 15.09 -3.32
C LEU A 281 -11.57 15.38 -4.57
N ALA A 282 -11.68 16.56 -5.12
CA ALA A 282 -10.92 16.98 -6.32
C ALA A 282 -9.41 16.98 -6.06
N LEU A 283 -8.94 17.42 -4.89
CA LEU A 283 -7.52 17.37 -4.50
C LEU A 283 -6.97 15.95 -4.52
N ALA A 284 -7.73 14.97 -4.02
CA ALA A 284 -7.31 13.57 -4.01
C ALA A 284 -7.17 13.01 -5.44
N ILE A 285 -8.13 13.31 -6.32
CA ILE A 285 -8.08 12.89 -7.74
C ILE A 285 -6.88 13.55 -8.45
N VAL A 286 -6.68 14.84 -8.25
CA VAL A 286 -5.57 15.58 -8.88
C VAL A 286 -4.22 15.06 -8.36
N ALA A 287 -4.10 14.74 -7.09
CA ALA A 287 -2.87 14.17 -6.54
C ALA A 287 -2.53 12.81 -7.16
N LYS A 288 -3.53 11.90 -7.27
CA LYS A 288 -3.37 10.59 -7.93
C LYS A 288 -3.03 10.75 -9.41
N GLY A 289 -3.73 11.63 -10.14
CA GLY A 289 -3.46 11.87 -11.55
C GLY A 289 -2.07 12.43 -11.82
N LYS A 290 -1.60 13.37 -11.01
CA LYS A 290 -0.22 13.88 -11.09
C LYS A 290 0.82 12.81 -10.83
N ALA A 291 0.59 11.95 -9.84
CA ALA A 291 1.48 10.82 -9.55
C ALA A 291 1.54 9.82 -10.71
N ALA A 292 0.42 9.63 -11.42
CA ALA A 292 0.33 8.79 -12.61
C ALA A 292 0.84 9.47 -13.91
N GLY A 293 1.30 10.72 -13.83
CA GLY A 293 1.83 11.46 -14.99
C GLY A 293 0.77 12.12 -15.86
N LEU A 294 -0.48 12.23 -15.41
CA LEU A 294 -1.51 13.02 -16.09
C LEU A 294 -1.14 14.50 -16.01
N LEU A 295 -0.84 15.09 -17.15
CA LEU A 295 -0.51 16.50 -17.25
C LEU A 295 -1.82 17.32 -17.35
N SER A 296 -1.92 18.40 -16.57
CA SER A 296 -2.97 19.38 -16.82
C SER A 296 -2.68 20.07 -18.15
N LEU A 297 -3.70 20.27 -18.97
CA LEU A 297 -3.62 21.09 -20.20
C LEU A 297 -3.27 22.57 -19.92
N TRP A 298 -3.12 22.95 -18.66
CA TRP A 298 -2.81 24.29 -18.17
C TRP A 298 -1.48 24.28 -17.39
N GLY A 299 -0.37 24.36 -18.13
CA GLY A 299 0.95 24.71 -17.64
C GLY A 299 1.74 23.56 -16.99
N THR A 300 2.94 23.38 -17.52
CA THR A 300 4.00 22.54 -16.96
C THR A 300 4.42 23.06 -15.57
N ILE A 301 3.90 22.47 -14.53
CA ILE A 301 4.57 22.51 -13.23
C ILE A 301 5.61 21.39 -13.26
N PRO A 302 6.91 21.67 -13.10
CA PRO A 302 7.94 20.65 -13.13
C PRO A 302 7.62 19.59 -12.09
N CYS A 303 7.64 18.32 -12.51
CA CYS A 303 7.61 17.18 -11.60
C CYS A 303 8.84 17.26 -10.71
N THR A 304 8.70 17.87 -9.54
CA THR A 304 9.73 17.73 -8.51
C THR A 304 9.71 16.29 -8.05
N ARG A 305 10.86 15.63 -8.20
CA ARG A 305 11.15 14.26 -7.76
C ARG A 305 10.31 13.87 -6.55
N ARG A 306 9.68 12.68 -6.61
CA ARG A 306 8.94 12.06 -5.50
C ARG A 306 9.66 12.35 -4.19
N ARG A 307 9.07 13.20 -3.35
CA ARG A 307 9.53 13.33 -1.98
C ARG A 307 9.17 12.03 -1.28
N LYS A 308 10.13 11.45 -0.53
CA LYS A 308 9.82 10.46 0.52
C LYS A 308 8.52 10.89 1.20
N LEU A 309 7.64 9.94 1.46
CA LEU A 309 6.32 10.17 2.09
C LEU A 309 6.43 11.24 3.19
N PRO A 310 5.56 12.27 3.21
CA PRO A 310 5.56 13.23 4.28
C PRO A 310 5.24 12.48 5.58
N ARG A 311 6.14 12.54 6.54
CA ARG A 311 5.92 12.01 7.88
C ARG A 311 4.83 12.83 8.54
N PRO A 312 3.82 12.22 9.21
CA PRO A 312 2.92 12.98 10.06
C PRO A 312 3.76 13.67 11.13
N GLY A 313 3.54 15.00 11.26
CA GLY A 313 4.11 15.82 12.32
C GLY A 313 3.46 15.54 13.65
#